data_6d8ba381aed69f0f1f51a5f867f10d28
#
_entry.id   6d8ba381aed69f0f1f51a5f867f10d28
#
_cell.length_a   1.000
_cell.length_b   1.000
_cell.length_c   1.000
_cell.angle_alpha   90.00
_cell.angle_beta   90.00
_cell.angle_gamma   90.00
#
_symmetry.space_group_name_H-M   'P 1'
#
loop_
_entity.id
_entity.type
_entity.pdbx_description
1 polymer ?
#
loop_
_entity_poly.entity_id
_entity_poly.type
_entity_poly.pdbx_seq_one_letter_code
_entity_poly.pdbx_strand_id
1 'polypeptide(L)'
;MKARNLWLIIPWTLFVAAALAWIFYWNYLAGEAERRVHAWQFEQNAGGTTVEIGQVVRHGFPVFLRLELRDVRYAASRGGWRAETARADLNIDPLKPRHAILEAKAPIAITRANGAVTNVSADALIASVRMNGADALAEAGVEADNLVLDDPAEEGVLHAAKVVATVRPDARAAGEYQFAFDAQTITLPRPVRSFEAFGLDVARLRALIVVTHGALVMQSSPGDPLGPWRDGGGRMRFEALELNWGPLQTTGTGEGGLDAQRRLDGRLVLPVERPAPVLTAIANGPRIDSDARRALSLLAAGYVVTGNDITLDIGAHDGVLRIEGLPVRPLPPVY
;
A
#
# COMPACT_ATOMS: atom_id res chain seq x y z
N MET A 1 39.76 32.74 -48.04
CA MET A 1 38.40 32.19 -48.22
C MET A 1 38.05 30.99 -47.34
N LYS A 2 38.63 30.76 -46.17
CA LYS A 2 38.39 29.52 -45.36
C LYS A 2 37.61 29.71 -44.05
N ALA A 3 37.47 30.92 -43.52
CA ALA A 3 36.80 31.13 -42.22
C ALA A 3 35.27 31.15 -42.29
N ARG A 4 34.66 31.46 -43.44
CA ARG A 4 33.20 31.62 -43.60
C ARG A 4 32.46 30.31 -43.63
N ASN A 5 33.10 29.18 -43.96
CA ASN A 5 32.50 27.86 -43.99
C ASN A 5 32.56 27.13 -42.63
N LEU A 6 33.48 27.53 -41.73
CA LEU A 6 33.57 26.97 -40.39
C LEU A 6 32.31 27.26 -39.58
N TRP A 7 31.71 28.43 -39.70
CA TRP A 7 30.50 28.83 -38.97
C TRP A 7 29.28 28.01 -39.34
N LEU A 8 29.22 27.44 -40.53
CA LEU A 8 28.14 26.55 -40.96
C LEU A 8 28.38 25.09 -40.51
N ILE A 9 29.62 24.69 -40.27
CA ILE A 9 29.98 23.31 -39.90
C ILE A 9 29.88 23.11 -38.38
N ILE A 10 30.21 24.11 -37.56
CA ILE A 10 30.21 24.05 -36.09
C ILE A 10 28.85 23.59 -35.51
N PRO A 11 27.69 24.14 -35.90
CA PRO A 11 26.42 23.67 -35.37
C PRO A 11 26.13 22.23 -35.68
N TRP A 12 26.48 21.76 -36.88
CA TRP A 12 26.31 20.35 -37.30
C TRP A 12 27.21 19.40 -36.54
N THR A 13 28.48 19.77 -36.31
CA THR A 13 29.43 18.95 -35.53
C THR A 13 28.98 18.87 -34.06
N LEU A 14 28.52 19.98 -33.49
CA LEU A 14 27.96 20.00 -32.14
C LEU A 14 26.68 19.13 -32.04
N PHE A 15 25.80 19.23 -33.04
CA PHE A 15 24.59 18.40 -33.08
C PHE A 15 24.92 16.90 -33.16
N VAL A 16 25.85 16.52 -34.05
CA VAL A 16 26.29 15.13 -34.17
C VAL A 16 26.98 14.64 -32.90
N ALA A 17 27.84 15.46 -32.29
CA ALA A 17 28.47 15.13 -31.01
C ALA A 17 27.44 14.95 -29.88
N ALA A 18 26.46 15.83 -29.80
CA ALA A 18 25.36 15.73 -28.82
C ALA A 18 24.51 14.48 -29.07
N ALA A 19 24.20 14.16 -30.34
CA ALA A 19 23.43 12.96 -30.68
C ALA A 19 24.21 11.68 -30.32
N LEU A 20 25.51 11.63 -30.60
CA LEU A 20 26.36 10.48 -30.20
C LEU A 20 26.45 10.35 -28.67
N ALA A 21 26.63 11.47 -27.97
CA ALA A 21 26.65 11.49 -26.50
C ALA A 21 25.32 11.00 -25.93
N TRP A 22 24.20 11.41 -26.54
CA TRP A 22 22.85 10.94 -26.13
C TRP A 22 22.67 9.45 -26.39
N ILE A 23 23.07 8.93 -27.54
CA ILE A 23 23.02 7.49 -27.86
C ILE A 23 23.83 6.69 -26.82
N PHE A 24 25.05 7.16 -26.52
CA PHE A 24 25.91 6.51 -25.53
C PHE A 24 25.28 6.53 -24.13
N TYR A 25 24.80 7.70 -23.70
CA TYR A 25 24.12 7.85 -22.40
C TYR A 25 22.90 6.98 -22.27
N TRP A 26 22.04 6.95 -23.29
CA TRP A 26 20.84 6.12 -23.28
C TRP A 26 21.17 4.63 -23.20
N ASN A 27 22.14 4.15 -23.98
CA ASN A 27 22.58 2.75 -23.91
C ASN A 27 23.22 2.39 -22.57
N TYR A 28 23.99 3.31 -22.00
CA TYR A 28 24.54 3.15 -20.65
C TYR A 28 23.45 3.02 -19.60
N LEU A 29 22.46 3.93 -19.63
CA LEU A 29 21.32 3.92 -18.70
C LEU A 29 20.49 2.63 -18.86
N ALA A 30 20.22 2.21 -20.09
CA ALA A 30 19.49 0.98 -20.37
C ALA A 30 20.22 -0.25 -19.82
N GLY A 31 21.54 -0.32 -20.03
CA GLY A 31 22.36 -1.40 -19.47
C GLY A 31 22.43 -1.38 -17.95
N GLU A 32 22.46 -0.20 -17.33
CA GLU A 32 22.44 -0.06 -15.87
C GLU A 32 21.10 -0.49 -15.28
N ALA A 33 19.99 -0.06 -15.90
CA ALA A 33 18.65 -0.44 -15.46
C ALA A 33 18.44 -1.97 -15.51
N GLU A 34 18.89 -2.62 -16.58
CA GLU A 34 18.82 -4.08 -16.72
C GLU A 34 19.69 -4.79 -15.68
N ARG A 35 20.94 -4.30 -15.46
CA ARG A 35 21.80 -4.85 -14.41
C ARG A 35 21.15 -4.75 -13.03
N ARG A 36 20.48 -3.62 -12.71
CA ARG A 36 19.78 -3.44 -11.43
C ARG A 36 18.60 -4.39 -11.28
N VAL A 37 17.83 -4.64 -12.35
CA VAL A 37 16.76 -5.65 -12.34
C VAL A 37 17.33 -7.04 -12.01
N HIS A 38 18.42 -7.45 -12.68
CA HIS A 38 19.04 -8.74 -12.41
C HIS A 38 19.71 -8.81 -11.03
N ALA A 39 20.34 -7.73 -10.58
CA ALA A 39 20.91 -7.67 -9.22
C ALA A 39 19.83 -7.81 -8.16
N TRP A 40 18.71 -7.08 -8.31
CA TRP A 40 17.56 -7.22 -7.42
C TRP A 40 16.98 -8.64 -7.44
N GLN A 41 16.83 -9.25 -8.61
CA GLN A 41 16.38 -10.64 -8.74
C GLN A 41 17.32 -11.59 -7.98
N PHE A 42 18.63 -11.41 -8.12
CA PHE A 42 19.64 -12.22 -7.44
C PHE A 42 19.57 -12.05 -5.92
N GLU A 43 19.45 -10.81 -5.42
CA GLU A 43 19.32 -10.51 -4.00
C GLU A 43 18.07 -11.11 -3.38
N GLN A 44 16.92 -11.03 -4.07
CA GLN A 44 15.69 -11.65 -3.61
C GLN A 44 15.82 -13.17 -3.52
N ASN A 45 16.40 -13.79 -4.54
CA ASN A 45 16.62 -15.24 -4.57
C ASN A 45 17.60 -15.69 -3.48
N ALA A 46 18.65 -14.92 -3.21
CA ALA A 46 19.56 -15.17 -2.11
C ALA A 46 18.89 -15.06 -0.72
N GLY A 47 17.88 -14.17 -0.60
CA GLY A 47 17.04 -14.00 0.59
C GLY A 47 15.96 -15.07 0.77
N GLY A 48 15.88 -16.07 -0.11
CA GLY A 48 14.91 -17.16 -0.07
C GLY A 48 13.57 -16.87 -0.72
N THR A 49 13.40 -15.71 -1.33
CA THR A 49 12.26 -15.37 -2.21
C THR A 49 12.60 -15.84 -3.62
N THR A 50 11.70 -16.49 -4.32
CA THR A 50 11.94 -16.87 -5.71
C THR A 50 11.39 -15.78 -6.63
N VAL A 51 12.29 -15.19 -7.43
CA VAL A 51 11.93 -14.23 -8.49
C VAL A 51 12.43 -14.75 -9.82
N GLU A 52 11.53 -14.91 -10.77
CA GLU A 52 11.83 -15.32 -12.16
C GLU A 52 11.31 -14.25 -13.11
N ILE A 53 12.14 -13.87 -14.07
CA ILE A 53 11.79 -12.99 -15.19
C ILE A 53 12.22 -13.73 -16.46
N GLY A 54 11.27 -14.12 -17.28
CA GLY A 54 11.53 -14.94 -18.46
C GLY A 54 12.35 -14.18 -19.51
N GLN A 55 12.02 -12.91 -19.75
CA GLN A 55 12.71 -12.07 -20.74
C GLN A 55 12.65 -10.60 -20.34
N VAL A 56 13.73 -9.87 -20.60
CA VAL A 56 13.83 -8.41 -20.50
C VAL A 56 14.08 -7.84 -21.90
N VAL A 57 13.20 -6.98 -22.39
CA VAL A 57 13.32 -6.35 -23.72
C VAL A 57 13.36 -4.84 -23.59
N ARG A 58 14.32 -4.20 -24.27
CA ARG A 58 14.52 -2.75 -24.24
C ARG A 58 13.71 -2.06 -25.33
N HIS A 59 13.04 -0.96 -24.96
CA HIS A 59 12.27 -0.13 -25.89
C HIS A 59 12.45 1.35 -25.59
N GLY A 60 11.99 2.22 -26.53
CA GLY A 60 11.76 3.64 -26.28
C GLY A 60 12.89 4.59 -26.71
N PHE A 61 14.00 4.08 -27.29
CA PHE A 61 15.01 4.96 -27.88
C PHE A 61 14.39 5.91 -28.93
N PRO A 62 14.74 7.18 -28.97
CA PRO A 62 15.72 7.88 -28.11
C PRO A 62 15.09 8.62 -26.91
N VAL A 63 13.77 8.61 -26.77
CA VAL A 63 13.04 9.57 -25.92
C VAL A 63 12.88 9.07 -24.47
N PHE A 64 12.52 7.80 -24.29
CA PHE A 64 12.31 7.19 -22.98
C PHE A 64 12.99 5.83 -22.92
N LEU A 65 13.19 5.31 -21.73
CA LEU A 65 13.64 3.95 -21.50
C LEU A 65 12.50 3.12 -20.93
N ARG A 66 12.15 2.04 -21.62
CA ARG A 66 11.23 1.02 -21.13
C ARG A 66 11.91 -0.33 -21.17
N LEU A 67 11.89 -1.02 -20.04
CA LEU A 67 12.20 -2.44 -19.97
C LEU A 67 10.89 -3.21 -19.87
N GLU A 68 10.56 -3.95 -20.91
CA GLU A 68 9.44 -4.88 -20.91
C GLU A 68 9.88 -6.18 -20.25
N LEU A 69 9.25 -6.51 -19.12
CA LEU A 69 9.50 -7.72 -18.35
C LEU A 69 8.40 -8.71 -18.69
N ARG A 70 8.78 -9.88 -19.23
CA ARG A 70 7.84 -10.95 -19.62
C ARG A 70 7.93 -12.11 -18.65
N ASP A 71 6.79 -12.78 -18.45
CA ASP A 71 6.65 -13.99 -17.63
C ASP A 71 7.28 -13.79 -16.23
N VAL A 72 6.81 -12.74 -15.56
CA VAL A 72 7.29 -12.38 -14.23
C VAL A 72 6.60 -13.24 -13.18
N ARG A 73 7.37 -13.93 -12.36
CA ARG A 73 6.91 -14.73 -11.23
C ARG A 73 7.63 -14.30 -9.96
N TYR A 74 6.87 -14.16 -8.92
CA TYR A 74 7.36 -13.84 -7.59
C TYR A 74 6.76 -14.83 -6.59
N ALA A 75 7.57 -15.55 -5.83
CA ALA A 75 7.09 -16.44 -4.78
C ALA A 75 7.74 -16.04 -3.46
N ALA A 76 6.92 -15.61 -2.51
CA ALA A 76 7.40 -15.15 -1.22
C ALA A 76 7.98 -16.33 -0.40
N SER A 77 9.12 -16.10 0.22
CA SER A 77 9.79 -17.07 1.10
C SER A 77 8.96 -17.41 2.35
N ARG A 78 8.07 -16.50 2.74
CA ARG A 78 7.16 -16.63 3.89
C ARG A 78 5.73 -16.38 3.45
N GLY A 79 4.78 -17.04 4.12
CA GLY A 79 3.36 -16.91 3.79
C GLY A 79 2.90 -17.77 2.62
N GLY A 80 3.82 -18.40 1.85
CA GLY A 80 3.51 -19.37 0.80
C GLY A 80 2.66 -18.82 -0.34
N TRP A 81 2.65 -17.50 -0.56
CA TRP A 81 1.96 -16.90 -1.69
C TRP A 81 2.89 -16.65 -2.86
N ARG A 82 2.35 -16.67 -4.06
CA ARG A 82 3.05 -16.33 -5.29
C ARG A 82 2.21 -15.38 -6.15
N ALA A 83 2.88 -14.52 -6.91
CA ALA A 83 2.26 -13.64 -7.88
C ALA A 83 2.87 -13.87 -9.25
N GLU A 84 2.05 -13.93 -10.28
CA GLU A 84 2.47 -14.16 -11.65
C GLU A 84 1.78 -13.16 -12.57
N THR A 85 2.52 -12.61 -13.53
CA THR A 85 1.97 -11.77 -14.60
C THR A 85 2.71 -12.01 -15.90
N ALA A 86 2.01 -12.02 -17.00
CA ALA A 86 2.60 -12.23 -18.33
C ALA A 86 3.49 -11.04 -18.75
N ARG A 87 3.17 -9.82 -18.29
CA ARG A 87 3.89 -8.63 -18.72
C ARG A 87 3.82 -7.49 -17.70
N ALA A 88 4.97 -6.88 -17.45
CA ALA A 88 5.10 -5.61 -16.75
C ALA A 88 6.13 -4.71 -17.47
N ASP A 89 5.87 -3.42 -17.54
CA ASP A 89 6.75 -2.44 -18.16
C ASP A 89 7.41 -1.57 -17.08
N LEU A 90 8.73 -1.60 -16.99
CA LEU A 90 9.51 -0.69 -16.16
C LEU A 90 9.93 0.53 -17.00
N ASN A 91 9.35 1.67 -16.69
CA ASN A 91 9.59 2.93 -17.40
C ASN A 91 10.52 3.84 -16.58
N ILE A 92 11.53 4.40 -17.24
CA ILE A 92 12.51 5.32 -16.66
C ILE A 92 12.67 6.51 -17.61
N ASP A 93 12.48 7.72 -17.10
CA ASP A 93 12.79 8.94 -17.83
C ASP A 93 14.32 9.12 -17.83
N PRO A 94 15.00 9.14 -19.00
CA PRO A 94 16.45 9.34 -19.07
C PRO A 94 16.94 10.65 -18.45
N LEU A 95 16.08 11.68 -18.39
CA LEU A 95 16.38 12.96 -17.75
C LEU A 95 16.13 12.94 -16.23
N LYS A 96 15.40 11.92 -15.73
CA LYS A 96 15.09 11.73 -14.31
C LYS A 96 15.35 10.27 -13.90
N PRO A 97 16.57 9.75 -14.01
CA PRO A 97 16.87 8.32 -13.87
C PRO A 97 16.65 7.78 -12.44
N ARG A 98 16.40 8.67 -11.47
CA ARG A 98 16.04 8.31 -10.09
C ARG A 98 14.52 8.17 -9.87
N HIS A 99 13.74 8.24 -10.94
CA HIS A 99 12.30 7.97 -10.91
C HIS A 99 12.00 6.78 -11.83
N ALA A 100 11.57 5.69 -11.24
CA ALA A 100 11.17 4.47 -11.94
C ALA A 100 9.68 4.22 -11.73
N ILE A 101 9.01 3.78 -12.79
CA ILE A 101 7.58 3.48 -12.81
C ILE A 101 7.42 2.07 -13.37
N LEU A 102 6.87 1.16 -12.57
CA LEU A 102 6.50 -0.19 -12.97
C LEU A 102 5.00 -0.24 -13.22
N GLU A 103 4.60 -0.64 -14.40
CA GLU A 103 3.20 -0.76 -14.80
C GLU A 103 2.89 -2.22 -15.15
N ALA A 104 1.90 -2.82 -14.51
CA ALA A 104 1.38 -4.12 -14.90
C ALA A 104 0.54 -3.97 -16.18
N LYS A 105 0.91 -4.72 -17.22
CA LYS A 105 0.25 -4.71 -18.55
C LYS A 105 -0.65 -5.91 -18.78
N ALA A 106 -0.70 -6.82 -17.83
CA ALA A 106 -1.54 -7.99 -17.83
C ALA A 106 -2.06 -8.25 -16.41
N PRO A 107 -3.15 -8.99 -16.25
CA PRO A 107 -3.62 -9.40 -14.93
C PRO A 107 -2.52 -10.09 -14.12
N ILE A 108 -2.59 -9.89 -12.81
CA ILE A 108 -1.69 -10.55 -11.87
C ILE A 108 -2.47 -11.66 -11.17
N ALA A 109 -2.03 -12.91 -11.32
CA ALA A 109 -2.58 -14.03 -10.59
C ALA A 109 -1.83 -14.20 -9.25
N ILE A 110 -2.53 -14.06 -8.13
CA ILE A 110 -1.97 -14.26 -6.78
C ILE A 110 -2.48 -15.60 -6.25
N THR A 111 -1.58 -16.56 -6.10
CA THR A 111 -1.88 -17.87 -5.50
C THR A 111 -1.45 -17.86 -4.04
N ARG A 112 -2.38 -18.14 -3.13
CA ARG A 112 -2.12 -18.24 -1.69
C ARG A 112 -1.60 -19.63 -1.29
N ALA A 113 -1.08 -19.77 -0.07
CA ALA A 113 -0.57 -21.04 0.46
C ALA A 113 -1.58 -22.19 0.44
N ASN A 114 -2.88 -21.90 0.55
CA ASN A 114 -3.97 -22.86 0.46
C ASN A 114 -4.37 -23.22 -0.98
N GLY A 115 -3.66 -22.71 -1.98
CA GLY A 115 -3.95 -22.94 -3.39
C GLY A 115 -5.04 -22.04 -3.98
N ALA A 116 -5.70 -21.20 -3.20
CA ALA A 116 -6.69 -20.25 -3.72
C ALA A 116 -5.99 -19.19 -4.60
N VAL A 117 -6.60 -18.90 -5.74
CA VAL A 117 -6.08 -17.93 -6.72
C VAL A 117 -6.99 -16.70 -6.74
N THR A 118 -6.39 -15.54 -6.60
CA THR A 118 -7.07 -14.25 -6.79
C THR A 118 -6.48 -13.58 -8.01
N ASN A 119 -7.32 -13.25 -8.99
CA ASN A 119 -6.92 -12.48 -10.16
C ASN A 119 -7.07 -10.99 -9.88
N VAL A 120 -5.99 -10.25 -10.04
CA VAL A 120 -5.94 -8.80 -9.90
C VAL A 120 -5.86 -8.19 -11.28
N SER A 121 -6.81 -7.35 -11.63
CA SER A 121 -6.82 -6.58 -12.87
C SER A 121 -7.19 -5.13 -12.60
N ALA A 122 -6.77 -4.23 -13.47
CA ALA A 122 -7.09 -2.81 -13.42
C ALA A 122 -6.91 -2.20 -14.82
N ASP A 123 -7.53 -1.06 -15.08
CA ASP A 123 -7.27 -0.28 -16.30
C ASP A 123 -5.85 0.29 -16.29
N ALA A 124 -5.40 0.72 -15.11
CA ALA A 124 -4.01 1.08 -14.83
C ALA A 124 -3.61 0.51 -13.45
N LEU A 125 -2.50 -0.20 -13.39
CA LEU A 125 -1.89 -0.66 -12.14
C LEU A 125 -0.41 -0.29 -12.17
N ILE A 126 -0.07 0.73 -11.41
CA ILE A 126 1.21 1.42 -11.47
C ILE A 126 1.85 1.42 -10.09
N ALA A 127 3.10 1.01 -10.03
CA ALA A 127 3.96 1.24 -8.87
C ALA A 127 5.08 2.21 -9.25
N SER A 128 5.39 3.17 -8.40
CA SER A 128 6.43 4.15 -8.65
C SER A 128 7.38 4.27 -7.47
N VAL A 129 8.65 4.54 -7.76
CA VAL A 129 9.66 4.85 -6.77
C VAL A 129 10.51 6.03 -7.23
N ARG A 130 10.72 6.98 -6.34
CA ARG A 130 11.58 8.13 -6.56
C ARG A 130 12.63 8.20 -5.45
N MET A 131 13.89 8.28 -5.86
CA MET A 131 15.03 8.45 -4.96
C MET A 131 15.49 9.91 -4.97
N ASN A 132 16.03 10.38 -3.86
CA ASN A 132 16.67 11.70 -3.78
C ASN A 132 18.12 11.69 -4.26
N GLY A 133 18.80 12.84 -4.16
CA GLY A 133 20.20 12.99 -4.58
C GLY A 133 21.19 12.12 -3.81
N ALA A 134 20.85 11.64 -2.62
CA ALA A 134 21.66 10.75 -1.77
C ALA A 134 21.27 9.27 -1.92
N ASP A 135 20.50 8.93 -2.97
CA ASP A 135 19.95 7.59 -3.24
C ASP A 135 19.11 7.01 -2.09
N ALA A 136 18.53 7.91 -1.28
CA ALA A 136 17.52 7.55 -0.28
C ALA A 136 16.10 7.71 -0.85
N LEU A 137 15.15 6.97 -0.30
CA LEU A 137 13.76 7.04 -0.71
C LEU A 137 13.22 8.47 -0.55
N ALA A 138 12.74 9.06 -1.63
CA ALA A 138 12.00 10.31 -1.59
C ALA A 138 10.49 10.07 -1.56
N GLU A 139 10.02 9.10 -2.33
CA GLU A 139 8.62 8.68 -2.38
C GLU A 139 8.50 7.33 -3.06
N ALA A 140 7.59 6.48 -2.57
CA ALA A 140 7.12 5.32 -3.32
C ALA A 140 5.60 5.26 -3.24
N GLY A 141 4.97 4.68 -4.26
CA GLY A 141 3.51 4.58 -4.29
C GLY A 141 3.01 3.52 -5.25
N VAL A 142 1.75 3.17 -5.04
CA VAL A 142 0.97 2.32 -5.94
C VAL A 142 -0.32 3.04 -6.25
N GLU A 143 -0.72 3.03 -7.51
CA GLU A 143 -1.98 3.57 -7.99
C GLU A 143 -2.67 2.51 -8.86
N ALA A 144 -3.97 2.31 -8.64
CA ALA A 144 -4.81 1.46 -9.45
C ALA A 144 -6.10 2.19 -9.81
N ASP A 145 -6.44 2.18 -11.10
CA ASP A 145 -7.71 2.67 -11.61
C ASP A 145 -8.58 1.48 -12.03
N ASN A 146 -9.86 1.47 -11.61
CA ASN A 146 -10.80 0.38 -11.83
C ASN A 146 -10.22 -0.99 -11.41
N LEU A 147 -9.72 -1.04 -10.18
CA LEU A 147 -9.16 -2.27 -9.61
C LEU A 147 -10.26 -3.32 -9.42
N VAL A 148 -10.01 -4.51 -9.90
CA VAL A 148 -10.87 -5.68 -9.76
C VAL A 148 -10.06 -6.80 -9.12
N LEU A 149 -10.57 -7.33 -7.99
CA LEU A 149 -10.04 -8.53 -7.36
C LEU A 149 -11.09 -9.65 -7.50
N ASP A 150 -10.79 -10.61 -8.33
CA ASP A 150 -11.63 -11.78 -8.59
C ASP A 150 -11.03 -13.02 -7.94
N ASP A 151 -11.68 -13.53 -6.93
CA ASP A 151 -11.34 -14.77 -6.26
C ASP A 151 -12.40 -15.83 -6.58
N PRO A 152 -12.10 -16.81 -7.44
CA PRO A 152 -13.06 -17.84 -7.82
C PRO A 152 -13.58 -18.70 -6.66
N ALA A 153 -12.91 -18.68 -5.51
CA ALA A 153 -13.37 -19.37 -4.29
C ALA A 153 -14.38 -18.55 -3.47
N GLU A 154 -14.55 -17.27 -3.78
CA GLU A 154 -15.47 -16.36 -3.11
C GLU A 154 -16.63 -16.03 -4.05
N GLU A 155 -17.84 -15.85 -3.53
CA GLU A 155 -18.96 -15.33 -4.31
C GLU A 155 -18.80 -13.80 -4.48
N GLY A 156 -18.74 -13.35 -5.73
CA GLY A 156 -18.65 -11.94 -6.09
C GLY A 156 -17.20 -11.44 -6.24
N VAL A 157 -17.09 -10.23 -6.71
CA VAL A 157 -15.85 -9.57 -7.10
C VAL A 157 -15.71 -8.28 -6.28
N LEU A 158 -14.52 -8.04 -5.71
CA LEU A 158 -14.22 -6.73 -5.14
C LEU A 158 -13.84 -5.78 -6.27
N HIS A 159 -14.49 -4.65 -6.31
CA HIS A 159 -14.18 -3.56 -7.23
C HIS A 159 -13.81 -2.29 -6.46
N ALA A 160 -12.85 -1.52 -6.95
CA ALA A 160 -12.56 -0.17 -6.45
C ALA A 160 -12.24 0.74 -7.64
N ALA A 161 -12.95 1.85 -7.76
CA ALA A 161 -12.77 2.77 -8.89
C ALA A 161 -11.37 3.40 -8.89
N LYS A 162 -10.86 3.73 -7.70
CA LYS A 162 -9.49 4.24 -7.55
C LYS A 162 -8.89 3.80 -6.23
N VAL A 163 -7.63 3.38 -6.28
CA VAL A 163 -6.82 3.08 -5.11
C VAL A 163 -5.47 3.76 -5.25
N VAL A 164 -5.07 4.51 -4.23
CA VAL A 164 -3.75 5.15 -4.16
C VAL A 164 -3.14 4.85 -2.80
N ALA A 165 -1.90 4.36 -2.80
CA ALA A 165 -1.11 4.19 -1.60
C ALA A 165 0.26 4.82 -1.82
N THR A 166 0.72 5.64 -0.88
CA THR A 166 2.03 6.30 -0.96
C THR A 166 2.78 6.22 0.35
N VAL A 167 4.09 6.18 0.26
CA VAL A 167 5.00 6.30 1.39
C VAL A 167 6.09 7.32 1.06
N ARG A 168 6.38 8.20 2.00
CA ARG A 168 7.47 9.19 1.91
C ARG A 168 8.04 9.48 3.29
N PRO A 169 9.29 9.94 3.39
CA PRO A 169 9.81 10.50 4.63
C PRO A 169 8.92 11.66 5.09
N ASP A 170 8.65 11.73 6.40
CA ASP A 170 7.93 12.89 6.97
C ASP A 170 8.89 14.08 7.05
N ALA A 171 8.51 15.21 6.45
CA ALA A 171 9.32 16.41 6.44
C ALA A 171 9.46 17.05 7.83
N ARG A 172 8.60 16.69 8.80
CA ARG A 172 8.55 17.27 10.14
C ARG A 172 9.55 16.64 11.11
N ALA A 173 9.90 15.35 10.88
CA ALA A 173 10.81 14.64 11.78
C ALA A 173 11.67 13.61 11.03
N ALA A 174 12.97 13.67 11.25
CA ALA A 174 13.91 12.71 10.68
C ALA A 174 13.64 11.28 11.17
N GLY A 175 13.63 10.32 10.26
CA GLY A 175 13.38 8.90 10.58
C GLY A 175 11.91 8.53 10.72
N GLU A 176 10.98 9.48 10.55
CA GLU A 176 9.56 9.22 10.42
C GLU A 176 9.16 9.08 8.95
N TYR A 177 8.14 8.24 8.69
CA TYR A 177 7.58 8.04 7.37
C TYR A 177 6.08 8.26 7.39
N GLN A 178 5.59 8.98 6.41
CA GLN A 178 4.17 9.21 6.18
C GLN A 178 3.66 8.19 5.16
N PHE A 179 2.63 7.44 5.55
CA PHE A 179 1.85 6.56 4.68
C PHE A 179 0.50 7.21 4.43
N ALA A 180 0.14 7.34 3.17
CA ALA A 180 -1.20 7.76 2.78
C ALA A 180 -1.85 6.64 1.96
N PHE A 181 -3.09 6.35 2.27
CA PHE A 181 -3.94 5.40 1.55
C PHE A 181 -5.27 6.08 1.24
N ASP A 182 -5.76 5.93 0.02
CA ASP A 182 -7.07 6.42 -0.40
C ASP A 182 -7.69 5.42 -1.39
N ALA A 183 -8.83 4.85 -1.04
CA ALA A 183 -9.62 3.99 -1.90
C ALA A 183 -11.03 4.55 -2.02
N GLN A 184 -11.54 4.63 -3.25
CA GLN A 184 -12.79 5.31 -3.58
C GLN A 184 -13.71 4.37 -4.35
N THR A 185 -15.01 4.47 -4.05
CA THR A 185 -16.08 3.71 -4.72
C THR A 185 -15.75 2.23 -4.74
N ILE A 186 -15.69 1.66 -3.53
CA ILE A 186 -15.37 0.24 -3.33
C ILE A 186 -16.69 -0.52 -3.26
N THR A 187 -16.85 -1.54 -4.12
CA THR A 187 -17.95 -2.51 -4.02
C THR A 187 -17.38 -3.82 -3.49
N LEU A 188 -17.87 -4.26 -2.34
CA LEU A 188 -17.45 -5.50 -1.69
C LEU A 188 -18.08 -6.71 -2.41
N PRO A 189 -17.39 -7.87 -2.47
CA PRO A 189 -17.92 -9.08 -3.13
C PRO A 189 -19.14 -9.65 -2.41
N ARG A 190 -19.24 -9.44 -1.12
CA ARG A 190 -20.36 -9.90 -0.26
C ARG A 190 -20.52 -8.98 0.95
N PRO A 191 -21.70 -8.98 1.59
CA PRO A 191 -21.89 -8.25 2.83
C PRO A 191 -20.92 -8.71 3.92
N VAL A 192 -20.36 -7.76 4.65
CA VAL A 192 -19.54 -8.07 5.82
C VAL A 192 -20.45 -8.49 6.94
N ARG A 193 -20.23 -9.71 7.48
CA ARG A 193 -21.02 -10.25 8.57
C ARG A 193 -21.13 -9.26 9.73
N SER A 194 -22.33 -9.05 10.24
CA SER A 194 -22.75 -8.08 11.25
C SER A 194 -22.86 -6.63 10.76
N PHE A 195 -22.38 -6.33 9.55
CA PHE A 195 -22.48 -5.03 8.89
C PHE A 195 -23.32 -5.10 7.60
N GLU A 196 -24.19 -6.11 7.47
CA GLU A 196 -25.01 -6.32 6.28
C GLU A 196 -25.90 -5.08 5.98
N ALA A 197 -26.37 -4.40 7.05
CA ALA A 197 -27.14 -3.17 6.93
C ALA A 197 -26.36 -1.97 6.33
N PHE A 198 -25.01 -2.07 6.25
CA PHE A 198 -24.19 -1.01 5.67
C PHE A 198 -24.09 -1.13 4.14
N GLY A 199 -24.52 -2.28 3.59
CA GLY A 199 -24.49 -2.55 2.16
C GLY A 199 -23.09 -2.96 1.67
N LEU A 200 -22.99 -3.08 0.35
CA LEU A 200 -21.76 -3.49 -0.31
C LEU A 200 -20.85 -2.30 -0.68
N ASP A 201 -21.41 -1.10 -0.77
CA ASP A 201 -20.72 0.07 -1.32
C ASP A 201 -20.08 0.90 -0.23
N VAL A 202 -18.75 0.95 -0.24
CA VAL A 202 -17.93 1.87 0.58
C VAL A 202 -17.55 3.04 -0.30
N ALA A 203 -18.09 4.22 -0.02
CA ALA A 203 -17.85 5.40 -0.84
C ALA A 203 -16.37 5.83 -0.78
N ARG A 204 -15.79 5.76 0.42
CA ARG A 204 -14.37 6.11 0.62
C ARG A 204 -13.77 5.43 1.85
N LEU A 205 -12.54 4.99 1.72
CA LEU A 205 -11.65 4.62 2.81
C LEU A 205 -10.32 5.37 2.62
N ARG A 206 -9.98 6.25 3.57
CA ARG A 206 -8.72 7.02 3.53
C ARG A 206 -8.01 6.91 4.86
N ALA A 207 -6.69 6.79 4.82
CA ALA A 207 -5.84 6.82 6.00
C ALA A 207 -4.60 7.67 5.74
N LEU A 208 -4.23 8.49 6.71
CA LEU A 208 -2.97 9.20 6.77
C LEU A 208 -2.28 8.81 8.08
N ILE A 209 -1.18 8.08 7.96
CA ILE A 209 -0.49 7.46 9.09
C ILE A 209 0.96 7.93 9.08
N VAL A 210 1.46 8.38 10.23
CA VAL A 210 2.88 8.65 10.43
C VAL A 210 3.46 7.54 11.31
N VAL A 211 4.50 6.88 10.79
CA VAL A 211 5.24 5.82 11.49
C VAL A 211 6.55 6.41 12.00
N THR A 212 6.70 6.44 13.32
CA THR A 212 7.95 6.86 13.96
C THR A 212 9.00 5.75 13.87
N HIS A 213 10.28 6.10 13.92
CA HIS A 213 11.39 5.13 13.86
C HIS A 213 11.28 4.18 12.66
N GLY A 214 10.79 4.66 11.51
CA GLY A 214 10.51 3.83 10.33
C GLY A 214 11.72 3.08 9.78
N ALA A 215 12.95 3.57 9.99
CA ALA A 215 14.17 2.86 9.62
C ALA A 215 14.31 1.50 10.36
N LEU A 216 13.73 1.37 11.57
CA LEU A 216 13.76 0.12 12.33
C LEU A 216 12.81 -0.95 11.76
N VAL A 217 11.76 -0.53 11.02
CA VAL A 217 10.88 -1.47 10.29
C VAL A 217 11.66 -2.23 9.22
N MET A 218 12.65 -1.58 8.61
CA MET A 218 13.52 -2.20 7.60
C MET A 218 14.55 -3.17 8.18
N GLN A 219 14.77 -3.16 9.50
CA GLN A 219 15.71 -4.02 10.22
C GLN A 219 15.04 -5.32 10.73
N SER A 220 13.96 -5.75 10.07
CA SER A 220 13.16 -6.89 10.47
C SER A 220 13.99 -8.18 10.61
N SER A 221 13.68 -8.97 11.65
CA SER A 221 14.25 -10.31 11.84
C SER A 221 13.24 -11.41 11.46
N PRO A 222 13.71 -12.60 11.08
CA PRO A 222 12.83 -13.69 10.68
C PRO A 222 11.76 -14.12 11.70
N GLY A 223 12.04 -14.02 12.97
CA GLY A 223 11.14 -14.46 14.05
C GLY A 223 10.30 -13.32 14.65
N ASP A 224 10.73 -12.08 14.47
CA ASP A 224 10.06 -10.89 15.00
C ASP A 224 10.21 -9.70 14.01
N PRO A 225 9.39 -9.67 12.97
CA PRO A 225 9.56 -8.70 11.88
C PRO A 225 9.39 -7.24 12.30
N LEU A 226 8.63 -6.96 13.35
CA LEU A 226 8.47 -5.62 13.91
C LEU A 226 9.16 -5.44 15.27
N GLY A 227 9.94 -6.42 15.71
CA GLY A 227 10.64 -6.39 17.01
C GLY A 227 11.52 -5.16 17.17
N PRO A 228 12.48 -4.87 16.28
CA PRO A 228 13.32 -3.69 16.39
C PRO A 228 12.52 -2.37 16.46
N TRP A 229 11.44 -2.27 15.69
CA TRP A 229 10.57 -1.10 15.70
C TRP A 229 9.78 -0.97 17.01
N ARG A 230 9.17 -2.06 17.49
CA ARG A 230 8.46 -2.09 18.78
C ARG A 230 9.39 -1.74 19.94
N ASP A 231 10.53 -2.43 20.02
CA ASP A 231 11.48 -2.31 21.14
C ASP A 231 12.20 -0.96 21.12
N GLY A 232 12.33 -0.33 19.95
CA GLY A 232 12.78 1.03 19.76
C GLY A 232 11.74 2.13 20.08
N GLY A 233 10.56 1.74 20.60
CA GLY A 233 9.48 2.70 20.90
C GLY A 233 8.73 3.21 19.69
N GLY A 234 8.71 2.44 18.62
CA GLY A 234 7.98 2.76 17.40
C GLY A 234 6.49 2.93 17.64
N ARG A 235 5.90 3.98 17.07
CA ARG A 235 4.46 4.29 17.14
C ARG A 235 3.93 4.64 15.76
N MET A 236 2.63 4.44 15.59
CA MET A 236 1.85 4.92 14.46
C MET A 236 0.91 6.01 14.94
N ARG A 237 0.94 7.16 14.29
CA ARG A 237 -0.05 8.23 14.51
C ARG A 237 -0.99 8.26 13.33
N PHE A 238 -2.26 8.03 13.57
CA PHE A 238 -3.34 8.18 12.59
C PHE A 238 -3.74 9.66 12.58
N GLU A 239 -3.21 10.43 11.64
CA GLU A 239 -3.51 11.85 11.49
C GLU A 239 -4.89 12.08 10.88
N ALA A 240 -5.34 11.14 10.04
CA ALA A 240 -6.71 11.06 9.56
C ALA A 240 -7.04 9.59 9.22
N LEU A 241 -8.21 9.14 9.65
CA LEU A 241 -8.82 7.89 9.23
C LEU A 241 -10.27 8.20 8.84
N GLU A 242 -10.56 8.23 7.55
CA GLU A 242 -11.87 8.51 7.00
C GLU A 242 -12.50 7.20 6.48
N LEU A 243 -13.73 6.93 6.88
CA LEU A 243 -14.52 5.81 6.38
C LEU A 243 -15.96 6.27 6.14
N ASN A 244 -16.38 6.17 4.87
CA ASN A 244 -17.73 6.45 4.42
C ASN A 244 -18.36 5.17 3.87
N TRP A 245 -19.13 4.47 4.73
CA TRP A 245 -19.75 3.19 4.42
C TRP A 245 -21.18 3.10 4.97
N GLY A 246 -22.17 3.16 4.08
CA GLY A 246 -23.58 3.15 4.47
C GLY A 246 -23.90 4.23 5.51
N PRO A 247 -24.42 3.86 6.70
CA PRO A 247 -24.72 4.81 7.77
C PRO A 247 -23.47 5.34 8.50
N LEU A 248 -22.30 4.73 8.32
CA LEU A 248 -21.06 5.16 8.97
C LEU A 248 -20.36 6.20 8.12
N GLN A 249 -20.30 7.42 8.64
CA GLN A 249 -19.47 8.50 8.14
C GLN A 249 -18.62 8.99 9.30
N THR A 250 -17.31 8.84 9.18
CA THR A 250 -16.38 9.20 10.25
C THR A 250 -15.06 9.67 9.72
N THR A 251 -14.46 10.62 10.40
CA THR A 251 -13.06 11.00 10.23
C THR A 251 -12.44 11.07 11.62
N GLY A 252 -11.61 10.10 11.95
CA GLY A 252 -11.00 9.97 13.26
C GLY A 252 -9.50 10.15 13.25
N THR A 253 -8.95 10.20 14.46
CA THR A 253 -7.51 10.28 14.73
C THR A 253 -7.14 9.30 15.82
N GLY A 254 -5.85 8.99 15.94
CA GLY A 254 -5.41 8.10 17.00
C GLY A 254 -3.92 7.86 16.98
N GLU A 255 -3.49 7.05 17.90
CA GLU A 255 -2.12 6.55 17.94
C GLU A 255 -2.10 5.10 18.42
N GLY A 256 -1.08 4.37 18.00
CA GLY A 256 -0.93 2.99 18.42
C GLY A 256 0.48 2.47 18.16
N GLY A 257 0.74 1.30 18.71
CA GLY A 257 1.97 0.56 18.54
C GLY A 257 1.74 -0.90 18.91
N LEU A 258 2.80 -1.57 19.32
CA LEU A 258 2.75 -2.94 19.81
C LEU A 258 3.27 -3.00 21.24
N ASP A 259 2.63 -3.81 22.07
CA ASP A 259 3.16 -4.16 23.40
C ASP A 259 4.25 -5.24 23.31
N ALA A 260 4.87 -5.57 24.44
CA ALA A 260 5.90 -6.59 24.54
C ALA A 260 5.43 -7.98 24.10
N GLN A 261 4.13 -8.27 24.13
CA GLN A 261 3.49 -9.50 23.67
C GLN A 261 3.05 -9.43 22.20
N ARG A 262 3.48 -8.39 21.44
CA ARG A 262 3.16 -8.16 20.03
C ARG A 262 1.67 -7.89 19.76
N ARG A 263 0.92 -7.46 20.77
CA ARG A 263 -0.49 -7.12 20.65
C ARG A 263 -0.63 -5.63 20.37
N LEU A 264 -1.73 -5.24 19.74
CA LEU A 264 -2.03 -3.82 19.54
C LEU A 264 -2.12 -3.10 20.90
N ASP A 265 -1.47 -1.92 20.99
CA ASP A 265 -1.53 -1.01 22.12
C ASP A 265 -1.72 0.41 21.59
N GLY A 266 -2.88 1.01 21.85
CA GLY A 266 -3.18 2.34 21.34
C GLY A 266 -4.62 2.77 21.54
N ARG A 267 -4.94 3.93 20.97
CA ARG A 267 -6.27 4.55 21.05
C ARG A 267 -6.65 5.18 19.72
N LEU A 268 -7.91 5.02 19.34
CA LEU A 268 -8.51 5.61 18.16
C LEU A 268 -9.79 6.34 18.59
N VAL A 269 -9.95 7.56 18.12
CA VAL A 269 -11.10 8.43 18.43
C VAL A 269 -11.84 8.69 17.12
N LEU A 270 -13.11 8.25 17.06
CA LEU A 270 -13.94 8.30 15.86
C LEU A 270 -15.23 9.10 16.15
N PRO A 271 -15.38 10.32 15.65
CA PRO A 271 -16.68 10.99 15.60
C PRO A 271 -17.65 10.20 14.72
N VAL A 272 -18.85 9.92 15.19
CA VAL A 272 -19.89 9.15 14.48
C VAL A 272 -21.21 9.90 14.58
N GLU A 273 -21.74 10.32 13.43
CA GLU A 273 -22.99 11.09 13.36
C GLU A 273 -24.23 10.24 13.64
N ARG A 274 -24.23 8.96 13.35
CA ARG A 274 -25.33 8.02 13.57
C ARG A 274 -24.83 6.78 14.28
N PRO A 275 -24.62 6.83 15.61
CA PRO A 275 -23.96 5.76 16.34
C PRO A 275 -24.80 4.49 16.48
N ALA A 276 -26.11 4.57 16.52
CA ALA A 276 -26.98 3.42 16.80
C ALA A 276 -26.78 2.24 15.81
N PRO A 277 -26.78 2.41 14.47
CA PRO A 277 -26.47 1.32 13.54
C PRO A 277 -25.08 0.75 13.72
N VAL A 278 -24.09 1.61 14.02
CA VAL A 278 -22.68 1.21 14.20
C VAL A 278 -22.52 0.36 15.46
N LEU A 279 -23.05 0.82 16.59
CA LEU A 279 -23.01 0.08 17.86
C LEU A 279 -23.77 -1.26 17.76
N THR A 280 -24.91 -1.27 17.06
CA THR A 280 -25.68 -2.50 16.80
C THR A 280 -24.87 -3.49 15.96
N ALA A 281 -24.22 -3.04 14.91
CA ALA A 281 -23.37 -3.88 14.07
C ALA A 281 -22.20 -4.48 14.88
N ILE A 282 -21.55 -3.66 15.70
CA ILE A 282 -20.49 -4.11 16.59
C ILE A 282 -21.03 -5.15 17.59
N ALA A 283 -22.15 -4.88 18.26
CA ALA A 283 -22.76 -5.79 19.23
C ALA A 283 -23.09 -7.17 18.63
N ASN A 284 -23.47 -7.20 17.35
CA ASN A 284 -23.76 -8.44 16.62
C ASN A 284 -22.50 -9.16 16.10
N GLY A 285 -21.32 -8.63 16.37
CA GLY A 285 -20.05 -9.21 15.95
C GLY A 285 -19.84 -10.65 16.48
N PRO A 286 -19.21 -11.55 15.69
CA PRO A 286 -19.15 -12.98 16.02
C PRO A 286 -18.25 -13.31 17.22
N ARG A 287 -17.43 -12.37 17.66
CA ARG A 287 -16.46 -12.54 18.75
C ARG A 287 -16.70 -11.56 19.90
N ILE A 288 -17.91 -11.02 20.02
CA ILE A 288 -18.29 -10.10 21.08
C ILE A 288 -18.82 -10.90 22.27
N ASP A 289 -18.27 -10.61 23.43
CA ASP A 289 -18.72 -11.14 24.72
C ASP A 289 -20.19 -10.82 24.98
N SER A 290 -20.91 -11.69 25.73
CA SER A 290 -22.33 -11.54 25.99
C SER A 290 -22.67 -10.27 26.79
N ASP A 291 -21.82 -9.85 27.71
CA ASP A 291 -22.03 -8.68 28.55
C ASP A 291 -21.75 -7.40 27.76
N ALA A 292 -20.65 -7.42 26.96
CA ALA A 292 -20.34 -6.35 26.00
C ALA A 292 -21.46 -6.17 24.98
N ARG A 293 -22.00 -7.27 24.44
CA ARG A 293 -23.14 -7.24 23.51
C ARG A 293 -24.34 -6.55 24.12
N ARG A 294 -24.71 -6.93 25.34
CA ARG A 294 -25.85 -6.29 26.05
C ARG A 294 -25.62 -4.81 26.29
N ALA A 295 -24.42 -4.44 26.77
CA ALA A 295 -24.05 -3.05 27.02
C ALA A 295 -24.09 -2.20 25.74
N LEU A 296 -23.48 -2.68 24.65
CA LEU A 296 -23.47 -1.99 23.36
C LEU A 296 -24.89 -1.87 22.77
N SER A 297 -25.74 -2.91 22.93
CA SER A 297 -27.14 -2.86 22.47
C SER A 297 -27.95 -1.83 23.26
N LEU A 298 -27.74 -1.72 24.57
CA LEU A 298 -28.39 -0.69 25.39
C LEU A 298 -27.94 0.72 25.02
N LEU A 299 -26.65 0.91 24.78
CA LEU A 299 -26.13 2.16 24.28
C LEU A 299 -26.71 2.52 22.91
N ALA A 300 -26.76 1.57 21.98
CA ALA A 300 -27.40 1.76 20.68
C ALA A 300 -28.86 2.21 20.80
N ALA A 301 -29.66 1.54 21.68
CA ALA A 301 -31.05 1.91 21.92
C ALA A 301 -31.19 3.33 22.49
N GLY A 302 -30.27 3.73 23.38
CA GLY A 302 -30.24 5.09 23.91
C GLY A 302 -30.05 6.15 22.82
N TYR A 303 -29.15 5.91 21.89
CA TYR A 303 -28.85 6.82 20.76
C TYR A 303 -29.96 6.85 19.69
N VAL A 304 -30.74 5.78 19.54
CA VAL A 304 -31.96 5.82 18.71
C VAL A 304 -32.93 6.89 19.22
N VAL A 305 -33.06 7.02 20.56
CA VAL A 305 -34.00 7.97 21.20
C VAL A 305 -33.43 9.40 21.16
N THR A 306 -32.14 9.58 21.41
CA THR A 306 -31.54 10.91 21.54
C THR A 306 -31.14 11.52 20.21
N GLY A 307 -30.81 10.69 19.22
CA GLY A 307 -30.36 11.14 17.90
C GLY A 307 -29.02 11.91 17.89
N ASN A 308 -28.29 11.89 19.00
CA ASN A 308 -27.06 12.66 19.15
C ASN A 308 -25.87 11.95 18.49
N ASP A 309 -24.97 12.75 17.94
CA ASP A 309 -23.64 12.30 17.52
C ASP A 309 -22.80 11.90 18.72
N ILE A 310 -21.89 10.97 18.53
CA ILE A 310 -20.91 10.60 19.56
C ILE A 310 -19.49 10.59 19.01
N THR A 311 -18.56 10.66 19.93
CA THR A 311 -17.16 10.37 19.62
C THR A 311 -16.82 9.01 20.24
N LEU A 312 -16.75 7.97 19.40
CA LEU A 312 -16.38 6.63 19.85
C LEU A 312 -14.90 6.59 20.24
N ASP A 313 -14.66 6.17 21.48
CA ASP A 313 -13.33 5.90 22.00
C ASP A 313 -13.03 4.39 21.90
N ILE A 314 -12.08 4.04 21.05
CA ILE A 314 -11.65 2.66 20.83
C ILE A 314 -10.23 2.52 21.39
N GLY A 315 -10.07 1.80 22.48
CA GLY A 315 -8.80 1.51 23.14
C GLY A 315 -8.36 0.06 22.93
N ALA A 316 -7.07 -0.12 22.74
CA ALA A 316 -6.42 -1.43 22.73
C ALA A 316 -5.28 -1.38 23.77
N HIS A 317 -5.49 -1.98 24.93
CA HIS A 317 -4.52 -1.99 26.02
C HIS A 317 -4.55 -3.34 26.75
N ASP A 318 -3.39 -3.80 27.19
CA ASP A 318 -3.22 -5.05 27.94
C ASP A 318 -3.83 -6.28 27.24
N GLY A 319 -3.82 -6.26 25.89
CA GLY A 319 -4.41 -7.33 25.07
C GLY A 319 -5.92 -7.36 25.09
N VAL A 320 -6.60 -6.26 25.41
CA VAL A 320 -8.06 -6.17 25.39
C VAL A 320 -8.49 -4.97 24.53
N LEU A 321 -9.37 -5.23 23.57
CA LEU A 321 -10.09 -4.19 22.84
C LEU A 321 -11.22 -3.65 23.71
N ARG A 322 -11.26 -2.33 23.86
CA ARG A 322 -12.31 -1.61 24.57
C ARG A 322 -13.03 -0.64 23.66
N ILE A 323 -14.31 -0.47 23.83
CA ILE A 323 -15.13 0.56 23.17
C ILE A 323 -15.86 1.30 24.27
N GLU A 324 -15.71 2.61 24.36
CA GLU A 324 -16.25 3.42 25.47
C GLU A 324 -15.87 2.87 26.85
N GLY A 325 -14.65 2.37 27.00
CA GLY A 325 -14.16 1.72 28.21
C GLY A 325 -14.67 0.29 28.44
N LEU A 326 -15.69 -0.17 27.72
CA LEU A 326 -16.23 -1.51 27.83
C LEU A 326 -15.30 -2.54 27.18
N PRO A 327 -14.86 -3.59 27.88
CA PRO A 327 -14.09 -4.66 27.28
C PRO A 327 -14.95 -5.44 26.27
N VAL A 328 -14.48 -5.51 25.01
CA VAL A 328 -15.25 -6.10 23.92
C VAL A 328 -14.73 -7.47 23.54
N ARG A 329 -13.40 -7.60 23.45
CA ARG A 329 -12.75 -8.88 23.12
C ARG A 329 -11.25 -8.87 23.47
N PRO A 330 -10.64 -10.05 23.69
CA PRO A 330 -9.20 -10.17 23.77
C PRO A 330 -8.55 -9.92 22.41
N LEU A 331 -7.34 -9.36 22.43
CA LEU A 331 -6.49 -9.14 21.25
C LEU A 331 -5.35 -10.16 21.25
N PRO A 332 -5.26 -11.02 20.24
CA PRO A 332 -4.12 -11.89 20.06
C PRO A 332 -2.88 -11.09 19.59
N PRO A 333 -1.68 -11.70 19.64
CA PRO A 333 -0.53 -11.15 18.93
C PRO A 333 -0.84 -10.91 17.45
N VAL A 334 -0.24 -9.86 16.88
CA VAL A 334 -0.46 -9.47 15.48
C VAL A 334 0.23 -10.44 14.52
N TYR A 335 1.35 -11.05 14.98
CA TYR A 335 2.16 -12.02 14.22
C TYR A 335 2.88 -13.00 15.14
#